data_bf956cae46c1d58894f7ed6c49214037
#
_entry.id   bf956cae46c1d58894f7ed6c49214037
#
_cell.length_a   1.000
_cell.length_b   1.000
_cell.length_c   1.000
_cell.angle_alpha   90.00
_cell.angle_beta   90.00
_cell.angle_gamma   90.00
#
_symmetry.space_group_name_H-M   'P 1'
#
loop_
_entity.id
_entity.type
_entity.pdbx_description
1 polymer ?
#
loop_
_entity_poly.entity_id
_entity_poly.type
_entity_poly.pdbx_seq_one_letter_code
_entity_poly.pdbx_strand_id
1 'polypeptide(L)'
;MTRSKFFYFILSIHVLCGILGLMILSFVDEYDRIRWSIGDILRSLFFLTPFVLIFCVPKKNPTWSKVCMRIYSGVYILPFVIFPPLWWILFNFDHVIAENEQYIIRFHKDVGGGRDYYEQKSIYKKSGILEKYVGCFDCYGSGMYYELNQLEYDVKEFKIDKMTFTGKVLLKRNEDGQIVTKDTLIVCPIVKDAPY
;
A
#
# COMPACT_ATOMS: atom_id res chain seq x y z
N MET A 1 29.66 11.42 11.57
CA MET A 1 28.56 12.34 11.99
C MET A 1 28.44 12.30 13.51
N THR A 2 28.40 13.46 14.21
CA THR A 2 28.24 13.44 15.67
C THR A 2 26.81 13.01 16.03
N ARG A 3 26.65 12.37 17.23
CA ARG A 3 25.32 11.92 17.73
C ARG A 3 24.27 13.03 17.70
N SER A 4 24.66 14.27 17.99
CA SER A 4 23.76 15.43 17.97
C SER A 4 23.30 15.74 16.54
N LYS A 5 24.20 15.77 15.56
CA LYS A 5 23.84 16.01 14.15
C LYS A 5 22.92 14.91 13.62
N PHE A 6 23.16 13.65 13.99
CA PHE A 6 22.32 12.52 13.61
C PHE A 6 20.91 12.65 14.21
N PHE A 7 20.79 13.00 15.50
CA PHE A 7 19.52 13.23 16.14
C PHE A 7 18.68 14.29 15.41
N TYR A 8 19.25 15.47 15.16
CA TYR A 8 18.51 16.53 14.46
C TYR A 8 18.18 16.16 13.01
N PHE A 9 19.00 15.39 12.34
CA PHE A 9 18.72 14.87 11.00
C PHE A 9 17.48 13.96 11.01
N ILE A 10 17.42 12.96 11.92
CA ILE A 10 16.27 12.08 12.04
C ILE A 10 15.01 12.85 12.48
N LEU A 11 15.14 13.79 13.40
CA LEU A 11 14.02 14.65 13.82
C LEU A 11 13.47 15.47 12.65
N SER A 12 14.35 16.02 11.80
CA SER A 12 13.93 16.76 10.60
C SER A 12 13.18 15.86 9.62
N ILE A 13 13.66 14.63 9.41
CA ILE A 13 12.93 13.64 8.58
C ILE A 13 11.55 13.37 9.16
N HIS A 14 11.45 13.13 10.47
CA HIS A 14 10.18 12.87 11.12
C HIS A 14 9.18 14.01 10.92
N VAL A 15 9.59 15.25 11.20
CA VAL A 15 8.74 16.44 11.04
C VAL A 15 8.34 16.62 9.57
N LEU A 16 9.29 16.47 8.65
CA LEU A 16 9.02 16.58 7.22
C LEU A 16 8.02 15.54 6.74
N CYS A 17 8.20 14.26 7.13
CA CYS A 17 7.25 13.20 6.80
C CYS A 17 5.85 13.48 7.39
N GLY A 18 5.76 14.03 8.60
CA GLY A 18 4.49 14.41 9.22
C GLY A 18 3.79 15.54 8.43
N ILE A 19 4.51 16.59 8.06
CA ILE A 19 3.96 17.70 7.27
C ILE A 19 3.49 17.21 5.91
N LEU A 20 4.34 16.47 5.19
CA LEU A 20 3.99 15.92 3.87
C LEU A 20 2.82 14.93 3.95
N GLY A 21 2.76 14.10 5.00
CA GLY A 21 1.64 13.20 5.24
C GLY A 21 0.32 13.96 5.46
N LEU A 22 0.32 15.03 6.25
CA LEU A 22 -0.84 15.89 6.45
C LEU A 22 -1.27 16.59 5.15
N MET A 23 -0.31 17.05 4.34
CA MET A 23 -0.61 17.63 3.03
C MET A 23 -1.28 16.60 2.11
N ILE A 24 -0.77 15.37 2.06
CA ILE A 24 -1.37 14.29 1.27
C ILE A 24 -2.82 14.05 1.71
N LEU A 25 -3.05 13.88 3.01
CA LEU A 25 -4.40 13.67 3.55
C LEU A 25 -5.36 14.84 3.27
N SER A 26 -4.84 16.07 3.06
CA SER A 26 -5.67 17.24 2.81
C SER A 26 -5.97 17.48 1.33
N PHE A 27 -5.13 16.99 0.41
CA PHE A 27 -5.20 17.33 -1.02
C PHE A 27 -5.41 16.13 -1.94
N VAL A 28 -5.28 14.91 -1.43
CA VAL A 28 -5.48 13.69 -2.20
C VAL A 28 -6.82 13.09 -1.78
N ASP A 29 -7.67 12.79 -2.76
CA ASP A 29 -8.96 12.14 -2.51
C ASP A 29 -8.76 10.79 -1.82
N GLU A 30 -9.76 10.34 -1.06
CA GLU A 30 -9.69 9.17 -0.18
C GLU A 30 -9.19 7.90 -0.90
N TYR A 31 -9.60 7.73 -2.16
CA TYR A 31 -9.25 6.55 -2.97
C TYR A 31 -8.08 6.77 -3.91
N ASP A 32 -7.64 8.02 -4.08
CA ASP A 32 -6.51 8.36 -4.93
C ASP A 32 -5.19 8.07 -4.20
N ARG A 33 -4.13 7.91 -4.96
CA ARG A 33 -2.79 7.60 -4.42
C ARG A 33 -1.72 8.46 -5.04
N ILE A 34 -0.62 8.61 -4.33
CA ILE A 34 0.61 9.14 -4.89
C ILE A 34 1.39 7.99 -5.52
N ARG A 35 1.83 8.20 -6.76
CA ARG A 35 2.63 7.24 -7.52
C ARG A 35 3.90 6.82 -6.76
N TRP A 36 4.45 5.68 -7.14
CA TRP A 36 5.69 5.09 -6.58
C TRP A 36 5.63 4.80 -5.08
N SER A 37 4.42 4.59 -4.55
CA SER A 37 4.23 4.31 -3.11
C SER A 37 4.85 5.35 -2.17
N ILE A 38 5.01 6.61 -2.64
CA ILE A 38 5.60 7.69 -1.85
C ILE A 38 4.80 7.91 -0.54
N GLY A 39 3.47 7.85 -0.60
CA GLY A 39 2.63 7.97 0.59
C GLY A 39 2.92 6.90 1.63
N ASP A 40 3.10 5.66 1.19
CA ASP A 40 3.42 4.52 2.06
C ASP A 40 4.83 4.64 2.66
N ILE A 41 5.79 5.10 1.87
CA ILE A 41 7.16 5.36 2.34
C ILE A 41 7.17 6.46 3.41
N LEU A 42 6.48 7.57 3.17
CA LEU A 42 6.36 8.68 4.13
C LEU A 42 5.70 8.21 5.44
N ARG A 43 4.61 7.44 5.34
CA ARG A 43 3.94 6.83 6.49
C ARG A 43 4.89 5.95 7.28
N SER A 44 5.59 5.03 6.60
CA SER A 44 6.53 4.12 7.24
C SER A 44 7.68 4.87 7.93
N LEU A 45 8.26 5.87 7.27
CA LEU A 45 9.31 6.70 7.86
C LEU A 45 8.80 7.49 9.06
N PHE A 46 7.59 8.05 8.99
CA PHE A 46 6.99 8.78 10.10
C PHE A 46 6.84 7.92 11.35
N PHE A 47 6.37 6.67 11.21
CA PHE A 47 6.20 5.77 12.33
C PHE A 47 7.49 5.10 12.80
N LEU A 48 8.49 4.90 11.93
CA LEU A 48 9.76 4.28 12.31
C LEU A 48 10.75 5.25 12.97
N THR A 49 10.72 6.52 12.59
CA THR A 49 11.68 7.51 13.11
C THR A 49 11.65 7.68 14.64
N PRO A 50 10.51 7.61 15.37
CA PRO A 50 10.49 7.67 16.83
C PRO A 50 11.28 6.52 17.51
N PHE A 51 11.30 5.33 16.89
CA PHE A 51 12.11 4.21 17.40
C PHE A 51 13.61 4.52 17.36
N VAL A 52 14.05 5.24 16.33
CA VAL A 52 15.45 5.68 16.21
C VAL A 52 15.74 6.85 17.13
N LEU A 53 14.83 7.81 17.24
CA LEU A 53 14.98 9.01 18.06
C LEU A 53 15.22 8.69 19.54
N ILE A 54 14.56 7.66 20.09
CA ILE A 54 14.72 7.28 21.50
C ILE A 54 16.18 6.94 21.87
N PHE A 55 16.94 6.35 20.92
CA PHE A 55 18.33 5.94 21.13
C PHE A 55 19.34 7.06 20.80
N CYS A 56 18.92 8.06 20.05
CA CYS A 56 19.80 9.08 19.48
C CYS A 56 19.82 10.38 20.27
N VAL A 57 19.02 10.55 21.34
CA VAL A 57 18.95 11.78 22.13
C VAL A 57 20.34 12.18 22.61
N PRO A 58 20.81 13.43 22.33
CA PRO A 58 22.14 13.88 22.73
C PRO A 58 22.32 13.87 24.24
N LYS A 59 23.51 13.42 24.71
CA LYS A 59 23.81 13.39 26.14
C LYS A 59 23.80 14.76 26.80
N LYS A 60 24.12 15.81 26.06
CA LYS A 60 24.16 17.20 26.52
C LYS A 60 22.79 17.87 26.70
N ASN A 61 21.71 17.27 26.18
CA ASN A 61 20.37 17.84 26.33
C ASN A 61 19.94 17.85 27.81
N PRO A 62 19.12 18.84 28.21
CA PRO A 62 18.52 18.88 29.55
C PRO A 62 17.75 17.61 29.87
N THR A 63 17.70 17.23 31.13
CA THR A 63 17.05 15.99 31.58
C THR A 63 15.57 15.94 31.18
N TRP A 64 14.86 17.06 31.33
CA TRP A 64 13.44 17.15 30.95
C TRP A 64 13.23 16.90 29.46
N SER A 65 14.10 17.44 28.57
CA SER A 65 14.02 17.20 27.12
C SER A 65 14.19 15.71 26.78
N LYS A 66 15.06 15.00 27.49
CA LYS A 66 15.24 13.54 27.33
C LYS A 66 14.00 12.78 27.76
N VAL A 67 13.39 13.18 28.87
CA VAL A 67 12.14 12.59 29.38
C VAL A 67 11.00 12.81 28.38
N CYS A 68 10.80 14.04 27.93
CA CYS A 68 9.77 14.36 26.94
C CYS A 68 9.94 13.55 25.65
N MET A 69 11.18 13.43 25.14
CA MET A 69 11.44 12.65 23.94
C MET A 69 11.18 11.15 24.14
N ARG A 70 11.49 10.61 25.31
CA ARG A 70 11.18 9.21 25.64
C ARG A 70 9.68 8.96 25.75
N ILE A 71 8.93 9.88 26.37
CA ILE A 71 7.47 9.80 26.44
C ILE A 71 6.89 9.86 25.02
N TYR A 72 7.32 10.84 24.22
CA TYR A 72 6.89 10.99 22.86
C TYR A 72 7.13 9.71 22.04
N SER A 73 8.37 9.21 22.04
CA SER A 73 8.68 7.96 21.34
C SER A 73 7.90 6.77 21.89
N GLY A 74 7.69 6.71 23.21
CA GLY A 74 6.91 5.67 23.84
C GLY A 74 5.46 5.62 23.39
N VAL A 75 4.82 6.78 23.19
CA VAL A 75 3.46 6.88 22.66
C VAL A 75 3.35 6.25 21.27
N TYR A 76 4.37 6.41 20.42
CA TYR A 76 4.40 5.78 19.10
C TYR A 76 4.73 4.29 19.13
N ILE A 77 5.61 3.87 20.03
CA ILE A 77 6.11 2.49 20.12
C ILE A 77 5.08 1.57 20.79
N LEU A 78 4.41 2.07 21.83
CA LEU A 78 3.53 1.27 22.69
C LEU A 78 2.42 0.53 21.90
N PRO A 79 1.70 1.16 20.96
CA PRO A 79 0.68 0.48 20.16
C PRO A 79 1.24 -0.72 19.39
N PHE A 80 2.44 -0.62 18.83
CA PHE A 80 3.06 -1.70 18.06
C PHE A 80 3.53 -2.86 18.94
N VAL A 81 3.85 -2.60 20.22
CA VAL A 81 4.21 -3.63 21.18
C VAL A 81 2.96 -4.35 21.69
N ILE A 82 1.89 -3.59 22.00
CA ILE A 82 0.64 -4.16 22.50
C ILE A 82 -0.13 -4.89 21.40
N PHE A 83 -0.10 -4.36 20.19
CA PHE A 83 -0.84 -4.91 19.07
C PHE A 83 0.08 -5.16 17.86
N PRO A 84 0.82 -6.28 17.82
CA PRO A 84 1.74 -6.61 16.73
C PRO A 84 1.15 -6.54 15.31
N PRO A 85 -0.16 -6.81 15.06
CA PRO A 85 -0.74 -6.64 13.73
C PRO A 85 -0.60 -5.24 13.13
N LEU A 86 -0.39 -4.20 13.95
CA LEU A 86 -0.11 -2.84 13.45
C LEU A 86 1.14 -2.76 12.58
N TRP A 87 2.13 -3.65 12.81
CA TRP A 87 3.31 -3.75 11.95
C TRP A 87 2.93 -4.18 10.53
N TRP A 88 2.00 -5.12 10.43
CA TRP A 88 1.51 -5.56 9.14
C TRP A 88 0.82 -4.43 8.38
N ILE A 89 -0.06 -3.67 9.04
CA ILE A 89 -0.77 -2.53 8.45
C ILE A 89 0.23 -1.46 7.97
N LEU A 90 1.30 -1.23 8.74
CA LEU A 90 2.31 -0.23 8.41
C LEU A 90 3.15 -0.62 7.20
N PHE A 91 3.45 -1.91 7.02
CA PHE A 91 4.35 -2.43 5.98
C PHE A 91 3.63 -3.20 4.87
N ASN A 92 2.31 -3.27 4.92
CA ASN A 92 1.53 -3.88 3.84
C ASN A 92 1.40 -2.87 2.70
N PHE A 93 2.31 -2.98 1.75
CA PHE A 93 2.29 -2.17 0.54
C PHE A 93 1.47 -2.89 -0.53
N ASP A 94 0.70 -2.11 -1.28
CA ASP A 94 0.01 -2.65 -2.44
C ASP A 94 1.00 -3.03 -3.54
N HIS A 95 0.79 -4.19 -4.11
CA HIS A 95 1.63 -4.67 -5.20
C HIS A 95 1.06 -4.21 -6.54
N VAL A 96 1.94 -3.73 -7.42
CA VAL A 96 1.59 -3.49 -8.82
C VAL A 96 1.54 -4.84 -9.54
N ILE A 97 0.37 -5.20 -10.07
CA ILE A 97 0.18 -6.43 -10.85
C ILE A 97 0.52 -6.19 -12.31
N ALA A 98 0.04 -5.07 -12.84
CA ALA A 98 0.26 -4.68 -14.22
C ALA A 98 0.22 -3.16 -14.38
N GLU A 99 0.93 -2.68 -15.37
CA GLU A 99 1.04 -1.26 -15.68
C GLU A 99 1.13 -1.08 -17.19
N ASN A 100 0.41 -0.09 -17.72
CA ASN A 100 0.58 0.42 -19.09
C ASN A 100 0.80 1.93 -19.06
N GLU A 101 0.81 2.60 -20.21
CA GLU A 101 1.06 4.04 -20.30
C GLU A 101 0.07 4.88 -19.48
N GLN A 102 -1.21 4.46 -19.43
CA GLN A 102 -2.30 5.24 -18.85
C GLN A 102 -2.79 4.73 -17.48
N TYR A 103 -2.67 3.44 -17.22
CA TYR A 103 -3.28 2.78 -16.07
C TYR A 103 -2.31 1.91 -15.30
N ILE A 104 -2.59 1.75 -14.01
CA ILE A 104 -1.91 0.82 -13.08
C ILE A 104 -2.98 -0.04 -12.43
N ILE A 105 -2.72 -1.34 -12.35
CA ILE A 105 -3.53 -2.29 -11.59
C ILE A 105 -2.76 -2.64 -10.34
N ARG A 106 -3.40 -2.44 -9.19
CA ARG A 106 -2.83 -2.76 -7.88
C ARG A 106 -3.65 -3.84 -7.21
N PHE A 107 -2.95 -4.66 -6.48
CA PHE A 107 -3.49 -5.68 -5.62
C PHE A 107 -3.36 -5.24 -4.16
N HIS A 108 -4.47 -5.19 -3.46
CA HIS A 108 -4.51 -4.99 -2.03
C HIS A 108 -4.87 -6.30 -1.35
N LYS A 109 -3.99 -6.79 -0.49
CA LYS A 109 -4.27 -7.97 0.32
C LYS A 109 -4.99 -7.51 1.57
N ASP A 110 -6.29 -7.74 1.63
CA ASP A 110 -7.06 -7.42 2.83
C ASP A 110 -6.64 -8.31 4.01
N VAL A 111 -6.45 -7.68 5.16
CA VAL A 111 -6.04 -8.34 6.41
C VAL A 111 -7.26 -8.76 7.25
N GLY A 112 -8.45 -8.55 6.70
CA GLY A 112 -9.71 -8.92 7.34
C GLY A 112 -9.79 -10.44 7.58
N GLY A 113 -9.79 -10.87 8.84
CA GLY A 113 -9.80 -12.28 9.25
C GLY A 113 -11.12 -13.04 9.00
N GLY A 114 -11.82 -12.76 7.91
CA GLY A 114 -12.96 -13.51 7.40
C GLY A 114 -12.53 -14.65 6.49
N ARG A 115 -13.34 -15.70 6.40
CA ARG A 115 -13.09 -16.89 5.58
C ARG A 115 -12.99 -16.62 4.07
N ASP A 116 -13.42 -15.45 3.63
CA ASP A 116 -13.40 -15.05 2.22
C ASP A 116 -12.35 -13.93 2.06
N TYR A 117 -11.13 -14.32 1.71
CA TYR A 117 -10.10 -13.39 1.28
C TYR A 117 -10.51 -12.82 -0.09
N TYR A 118 -11.22 -11.70 -0.07
CA TYR A 118 -11.47 -10.96 -1.31
C TYR A 118 -10.19 -10.25 -1.72
N GLU A 119 -9.53 -10.83 -2.69
CA GLU A 119 -8.39 -10.21 -3.35
C GLU A 119 -8.89 -9.11 -4.30
N GLN A 120 -9.03 -7.89 -3.79
CA GLN A 120 -9.50 -6.79 -4.61
C GLN A 120 -8.39 -6.23 -5.48
N LYS A 121 -8.63 -6.18 -6.78
CA LYS A 121 -7.72 -5.61 -7.76
C LYS A 121 -8.26 -4.26 -8.21
N SER A 122 -7.62 -3.22 -7.72
CA SER A 122 -8.00 -1.83 -7.98
C SER A 122 -7.27 -1.28 -9.20
N ILE A 123 -8.01 -0.53 -10.01
CA ILE A 123 -7.51 0.12 -11.22
C ILE A 123 -7.36 1.61 -10.95
N TYR A 124 -6.20 2.13 -11.28
CA TYR A 124 -5.88 3.55 -11.18
C TYR A 124 -5.46 4.12 -12.53
N LYS A 125 -5.92 5.33 -12.83
CA LYS A 125 -5.46 6.12 -13.98
C LYS A 125 -4.30 7.00 -13.57
N LYS A 126 -3.21 6.98 -14.33
CA LYS A 126 -2.06 7.86 -14.14
C LYS A 126 -2.40 9.31 -14.47
N SER A 127 -2.19 10.22 -13.52
CA SER A 127 -2.42 11.66 -13.66
C SER A 127 -1.26 12.43 -13.04
N GLY A 128 -0.16 12.59 -13.76
CA GLY A 128 1.07 13.19 -13.24
C GLY A 128 1.66 12.38 -12.07
N ILE A 129 1.73 12.99 -10.88
CA ILE A 129 2.21 12.33 -9.65
C ILE A 129 1.13 11.54 -8.92
N LEU A 130 -0.13 11.63 -9.38
CA LEU A 130 -1.27 10.94 -8.77
C LEU A 130 -1.66 9.69 -9.57
N GLU A 131 -2.21 8.74 -8.86
CA GLU A 131 -2.95 7.59 -9.38
C GLU A 131 -4.41 7.78 -8.97
N LYS A 132 -5.26 8.15 -9.94
CA LYS A 132 -6.68 8.39 -9.69
C LYS A 132 -7.44 7.09 -9.76
N TYR A 133 -8.21 6.79 -8.71
CA TYR A 133 -9.02 5.59 -8.64
C TYR A 133 -10.10 5.57 -9.72
N VAL A 134 -10.18 4.48 -10.47
CA VAL A 134 -11.15 4.26 -11.53
C VAL A 134 -12.24 3.29 -11.10
N GLY A 135 -11.87 2.26 -10.36
CA GLY A 135 -12.74 1.20 -9.91
C GLY A 135 -11.98 -0.10 -9.69
N CYS A 136 -12.71 -1.17 -9.42
CA CYS A 136 -12.18 -2.52 -9.29
C CYS A 136 -12.80 -3.45 -10.35
N PHE A 137 -12.18 -4.60 -10.56
CA PHE A 137 -12.77 -5.63 -11.43
C PHE A 137 -13.99 -6.24 -10.75
N ASP A 138 -15.11 -6.22 -11.43
CA ASP A 138 -16.24 -7.06 -11.09
C ASP A 138 -16.30 -8.27 -12.03
N CYS A 139 -15.74 -9.36 -11.58
CA CYS A 139 -15.80 -10.63 -12.31
C CYS A 139 -16.98 -11.50 -11.87
N TYR A 140 -17.82 -11.05 -10.93
CA TYR A 140 -18.95 -11.82 -10.41
C TYR A 140 -19.96 -12.22 -11.50
N GLY A 141 -20.27 -11.29 -12.42
CA GLY A 141 -21.22 -11.53 -13.49
C GLY A 141 -20.70 -12.39 -14.65
N SER A 142 -19.38 -12.63 -14.74
CA SER A 142 -18.78 -13.30 -15.91
C SER A 142 -18.65 -14.83 -15.79
N GLY A 143 -19.06 -15.41 -14.66
CA GLY A 143 -18.82 -16.85 -14.38
C GLY A 143 -17.36 -17.23 -14.11
N MET A 144 -16.42 -16.29 -14.37
CA MET A 144 -14.99 -16.47 -14.15
C MET A 144 -14.55 -16.20 -12.71
N TYR A 145 -15.45 -15.72 -11.86
CA TYR A 145 -15.15 -15.33 -10.50
C TYR A 145 -14.47 -16.43 -9.69
N TYR A 146 -15.02 -17.64 -9.74
CA TYR A 146 -14.46 -18.80 -9.02
C TYR A 146 -13.12 -19.24 -9.58
N GLU A 147 -12.91 -19.16 -10.89
CA GLU A 147 -11.64 -19.52 -11.50
C GLU A 147 -10.55 -18.47 -11.22
N LEU A 148 -10.89 -17.18 -11.25
CA LEU A 148 -9.91 -16.10 -11.06
C LEU A 148 -9.50 -15.86 -9.61
N ASN A 149 -10.39 -16.08 -8.64
CA ASN A 149 -10.05 -15.90 -7.22
C ASN A 149 -9.29 -17.07 -6.60
N GLN A 150 -9.35 -18.25 -7.21
CA GLN A 150 -8.61 -19.42 -6.75
C GLN A 150 -7.28 -19.63 -7.49
N LEU A 151 -7.02 -18.88 -8.56
CA LEU A 151 -5.85 -19.03 -9.40
C LEU A 151 -4.93 -17.82 -9.29
N GLU A 152 -3.65 -18.09 -9.11
CA GLU A 152 -2.64 -17.07 -9.37
C GLU A 152 -2.66 -16.73 -10.87
N TYR A 153 -2.72 -15.45 -11.19
CA TYR A 153 -2.63 -15.01 -12.58
C TYR A 153 -1.78 -13.76 -12.75
N ASP A 154 -1.07 -13.72 -13.86
CA ASP A 154 -0.28 -12.56 -14.26
C ASP A 154 -0.99 -11.86 -15.42
N VAL A 155 -1.23 -10.56 -15.29
CA VAL A 155 -1.76 -9.74 -16.39
C VAL A 155 -0.60 -9.34 -17.30
N LYS A 156 -0.61 -9.82 -18.55
CA LYS A 156 0.44 -9.52 -19.55
C LYS A 156 0.17 -8.21 -20.29
N GLU A 157 -1.02 -8.09 -20.82
CA GLU A 157 -1.45 -6.94 -21.60
C GLU A 157 -2.90 -6.63 -21.25
N PHE A 158 -3.22 -5.35 -21.09
CA PHE A 158 -4.59 -4.95 -20.80
C PHE A 158 -4.96 -3.61 -21.45
N LYS A 159 -6.25 -3.44 -21.65
CA LYS A 159 -6.87 -2.22 -22.16
C LYS A 159 -8.12 -1.91 -21.33
N ILE A 160 -8.35 -0.64 -21.06
CA ILE A 160 -9.55 -0.14 -20.39
C ILE A 160 -10.29 0.76 -21.34
N ASP A 161 -11.55 0.43 -21.62
CA ASP A 161 -12.44 1.23 -22.46
C ASP A 161 -13.81 1.30 -21.78
N LYS A 162 -14.34 2.52 -21.58
CA LYS A 162 -15.69 2.81 -21.06
C LYS A 162 -16.11 1.94 -19.88
N MET A 163 -15.31 1.82 -18.85
CA MET A 163 -15.57 0.99 -17.65
C MET A 163 -15.58 -0.52 -17.98
N THR A 164 -14.86 -0.94 -18.98
CA THR A 164 -14.62 -2.35 -19.27
C THR A 164 -13.12 -2.62 -19.30
N PHE A 165 -12.71 -3.62 -18.54
CA PHE A 165 -11.35 -4.16 -18.59
C PHE A 165 -11.31 -5.30 -19.60
N THR A 166 -10.31 -5.27 -20.46
CA THR A 166 -9.98 -6.37 -21.37
C THR A 166 -8.50 -6.68 -21.20
N GLY A 167 -8.15 -7.89 -20.81
CA GLY A 167 -6.77 -8.25 -20.56
C GLY A 167 -6.42 -9.67 -20.95
N LYS A 168 -5.19 -9.88 -21.42
CA LYS A 168 -4.60 -11.20 -21.57
C LYS A 168 -3.96 -11.60 -20.25
N VAL A 169 -4.40 -12.69 -19.68
CA VAL A 169 -4.01 -13.19 -18.37
C VAL A 169 -3.41 -14.57 -18.53
N LEU A 170 -2.29 -14.78 -17.89
CA LEU A 170 -1.69 -16.11 -17.74
C LEU A 170 -2.26 -16.74 -16.46
N LEU A 171 -3.23 -17.61 -16.62
CA LEU A 171 -3.76 -18.41 -15.50
C LEU A 171 -2.76 -19.50 -15.12
N LYS A 172 -2.49 -19.63 -13.82
CA LYS A 172 -1.63 -20.68 -13.26
C LYS A 172 -2.51 -21.59 -12.41
N ARG A 173 -2.66 -22.83 -12.81
CA ARG A 173 -3.42 -23.85 -12.09
C ARG A 173 -2.50 -24.95 -11.61
N ASN A 174 -2.63 -25.36 -10.37
CA ASN A 174 -1.93 -26.52 -9.87
C ASN A 174 -2.80 -27.77 -10.14
N GLU A 175 -2.41 -28.56 -11.10
CA GLU A 175 -3.04 -29.85 -11.43
C GLU A 175 -2.07 -30.97 -11.08
N ASP A 176 -2.43 -31.79 -10.09
CA ASP A 176 -1.64 -32.96 -9.64
C ASP A 176 -0.17 -32.65 -9.30
N GLY A 177 0.10 -31.46 -8.72
CA GLY A 177 1.45 -31.03 -8.34
C GLY A 177 2.25 -30.40 -9.48
N GLN A 178 1.66 -30.21 -10.65
CA GLN A 178 2.25 -29.48 -11.77
C GLN A 178 1.53 -28.14 -12.00
N ILE A 179 2.30 -27.07 -12.21
CA ILE A 179 1.73 -25.76 -12.56
C ILE A 179 1.44 -25.75 -14.05
N VAL A 180 0.17 -25.83 -14.39
CA VAL A 180 -0.30 -25.67 -15.78
C VAL A 180 -0.62 -24.21 -16.02
N THR A 181 -0.10 -23.64 -17.11
CA THR A 181 -0.31 -22.26 -17.49
C THR A 181 -1.17 -22.16 -18.74
N LYS A 182 -2.18 -21.27 -18.74
CA LYS A 182 -3.06 -21.05 -19.88
C LYS A 182 -3.24 -19.53 -20.13
N ASP A 183 -2.92 -19.10 -21.35
CA ASP A 183 -3.26 -17.74 -21.78
C ASP A 183 -4.77 -17.62 -22.02
N THR A 184 -5.40 -16.69 -21.34
CA THR A 184 -6.85 -16.48 -21.41
C THR A 184 -7.13 -15.00 -21.59
N LEU A 185 -8.10 -14.67 -22.47
CA LEU A 185 -8.61 -13.31 -22.59
C LEU A 185 -9.76 -13.10 -21.62
N ILE A 186 -9.62 -12.13 -20.76
CA ILE A 186 -10.64 -11.74 -19.77
C ILE A 186 -11.26 -10.43 -20.18
N VAL A 187 -12.59 -10.36 -20.11
CA VAL A 187 -13.37 -9.15 -20.28
C VAL A 187 -14.28 -8.99 -19.08
N CYS A 188 -14.03 -7.97 -18.28
CA CYS A 188 -14.79 -7.72 -17.04
C CYS A 188 -15.28 -6.27 -16.99
N PRO A 189 -16.49 -6.00 -16.46
CA PRO A 189 -16.89 -4.65 -16.11
C PRO A 189 -16.02 -4.10 -14.99
N ILE A 190 -15.86 -2.77 -14.97
CA ILE A 190 -15.20 -2.03 -13.90
C ILE A 190 -16.30 -1.41 -13.04
N VAL A 191 -16.32 -1.72 -11.77
CA VAL A 191 -17.29 -1.19 -10.81
C VAL A 191 -16.61 -0.13 -9.96
N LYS A 192 -17.31 0.98 -9.71
CA LYS A 192 -16.83 2.07 -8.85
C LYS A 192 -17.13 1.81 -7.36
N ASP A 193 -17.07 0.57 -6.93
CA ASP A 193 -17.18 0.31 -5.51
C ASP A 193 -15.94 0.81 -4.79
N ALA A 194 -16.12 1.28 -3.55
CA ALA A 194 -15.01 1.71 -2.72
C ALA A 194 -14.02 0.55 -2.54
N PRO A 195 -12.72 0.78 -2.71
CA PRO A 195 -11.74 -0.20 -2.28
C PRO A 195 -11.88 -0.33 -0.76
N TYR A 196 -12.13 -1.54 -0.27
CA TYR A 196 -12.24 -1.84 1.16
C TYR A 196 -10.90 -1.67 1.86
#